data_a185af779913f94ccb7705da0c1f63f2
#
_entry.id   a185af779913f94ccb7705da0c1f63f2
#
_cell.length_a   1.000
_cell.length_b   1.000
_cell.length_c   1.000
_cell.angle_alpha   90.00
_cell.angle_beta   90.00
_cell.angle_gamma   90.00
#
_symmetry.space_group_name_H-M   'P 1'
#
loop_
_entity.id
_entity.type
_entity.pdbx_description
1 polymer ?
#
loop_
_entity_poly.entity_id
_entity_poly.type
_entity_poly.pdbx_seq_one_letter_code
_entity_poly.pdbx_strand_id
1 'polypeptide(L)'
;MNIPNKSKLLGLRDRAILELFYATGIRLSELVSLNINSINHINNFITVIGKGKKERIIPFGKKAKISIEKYLHKRGLSWHSNSGRPLFVGNRKKRLTGRAVQYRIEKYLSVLLGNSGASPHTLRHTFGTHLLDNDADIRSIQEFLGHSSLSSTQIYTQINPEKMKKLYKEKHPHAK
;
A
#
# COMPACT_ATOMS: atom_id res chain seq x y z
N MET A 1 -3.62 -15.52 -15.91
CA MET A 1 -3.86 -14.26 -16.67
C MET A 1 -2.91 -13.18 -16.14
N ASN A 2 -2.07 -12.57 -16.99
CA ASN A 2 -1.12 -11.53 -16.58
C ASN A 2 -1.81 -10.15 -16.49
N ILE A 3 -2.73 -9.97 -15.57
CA ILE A 3 -3.42 -8.72 -15.32
C ILE A 3 -2.77 -8.07 -14.08
N PRO A 4 -2.33 -6.81 -14.13
CA PRO A 4 -2.22 -5.90 -15.31
C PRO A 4 -1.08 -6.24 -16.28
N ASN A 5 -1.15 -5.71 -17.51
CA ASN A 5 -0.14 -5.94 -18.54
C ASN A 5 1.24 -5.39 -18.14
N LYS A 6 2.21 -6.28 -17.93
CA LYS A 6 3.55 -5.97 -17.40
C LYS A 6 4.49 -5.29 -18.41
N SER A 7 4.15 -5.21 -19.68
CA SER A 7 5.00 -4.58 -20.70
C SER A 7 4.79 -3.07 -20.81
N LYS A 8 3.60 -2.59 -20.46
CA LYS A 8 3.20 -1.17 -20.58
C LYS A 8 3.37 -0.44 -19.23
N LEU A 9 3.79 0.83 -19.30
CA LEU A 9 3.98 1.68 -18.12
C LEU A 9 2.74 1.71 -17.20
N LEU A 10 1.54 1.84 -17.78
CA LEU A 10 0.30 1.87 -17.01
C LEU A 10 0.01 0.53 -16.31
N GLY A 11 0.34 -0.57 -16.96
CA GLY A 11 0.16 -1.89 -16.35
C GLY A 11 1.15 -2.14 -15.20
N LEU A 12 2.41 -1.71 -15.34
CA LEU A 12 3.39 -1.76 -14.25
C LEU A 12 2.95 -0.89 -13.08
N ARG A 13 2.44 0.31 -13.34
CA ARG A 13 1.87 1.20 -12.33
C ARG A 13 0.73 0.52 -11.57
N ASP A 14 -0.26 0.02 -12.32
CA ASP A 14 -1.46 -0.56 -11.74
C ASP A 14 -1.12 -1.81 -10.92
N ARG A 15 -0.13 -2.59 -11.36
CA ARG A 15 0.40 -3.71 -10.57
C ARG A 15 1.06 -3.22 -9.27
N ALA A 16 1.92 -2.19 -9.35
CA ALA A 16 2.55 -1.64 -8.16
C ALA A 16 1.52 -1.09 -7.15
N ILE A 17 0.44 -0.48 -7.65
CA ILE A 17 -0.69 -0.04 -6.82
C ILE A 17 -1.35 -1.24 -6.11
N LEU A 18 -1.72 -2.29 -6.85
CA LEU A 18 -2.38 -3.47 -6.28
C LEU A 18 -1.50 -4.19 -5.25
N GLU A 19 -0.23 -4.40 -5.59
CA GLU A 19 0.73 -5.05 -4.68
C GLU A 19 0.95 -4.24 -3.40
N LEU A 20 1.05 -2.91 -3.51
CA LEU A 20 1.22 -2.04 -2.34
C LEU A 20 -0.05 -1.98 -1.48
N PHE A 21 -1.22 -1.88 -2.11
CA PHE A 21 -2.51 -1.91 -1.41
C PHE A 21 -2.69 -3.18 -0.60
N TYR A 22 -2.47 -4.33 -1.25
CA TYR A 22 -2.58 -5.63 -0.61
C TYR A 22 -1.53 -5.83 0.49
N ALA A 23 -0.30 -5.37 0.25
CA ALA A 23 0.78 -5.52 1.22
C ALA A 23 0.65 -4.64 2.47
N THR A 24 -0.12 -3.56 2.43
CA THR A 24 -0.11 -2.53 3.47
C THR A 24 -1.47 -2.18 4.04
N GLY A 25 -2.54 -2.51 3.33
CA GLY A 25 -3.89 -2.12 3.72
C GLY A 25 -4.10 -0.61 3.89
N ILE A 26 -3.27 0.25 3.27
CA ILE A 26 -3.40 1.71 3.39
C ILE A 26 -4.72 2.23 2.84
N ARG A 27 -5.12 3.44 3.22
CA ARG A 27 -6.31 4.09 2.65
C ARG A 27 -6.05 4.59 1.25
N LEU A 28 -7.10 4.66 0.43
CA LEU A 28 -7.01 5.18 -0.94
C LEU A 28 -6.42 6.60 -0.99
N SER A 29 -6.85 7.48 -0.09
CA SER A 29 -6.31 8.84 0.03
C SER A 29 -4.81 8.86 0.38
N GLU A 30 -4.39 7.96 1.26
CA GLU A 30 -2.98 7.83 1.63
C GLU A 30 -2.14 7.34 0.44
N LEU A 31 -2.62 6.33 -0.31
CA LEU A 31 -1.92 5.83 -1.49
C LEU A 31 -1.68 6.92 -2.54
N VAL A 32 -2.71 7.71 -2.85
CA VAL A 32 -2.59 8.75 -3.88
C VAL A 32 -1.70 9.91 -3.42
N SER A 33 -1.56 10.14 -2.13
CA SER A 33 -0.70 11.18 -1.58
C SER A 33 0.78 10.81 -1.58
N LEU A 34 1.14 9.52 -1.73
CA LEU A 34 2.53 9.07 -1.66
C LEU A 34 3.42 9.77 -2.68
N ASN A 35 4.59 10.16 -2.23
CA ASN A 35 5.73 10.59 -3.02
C ASN A 35 6.79 9.48 -3.05
N ILE A 36 7.82 9.63 -3.88
CA ILE A 36 8.92 8.66 -3.94
C ILE A 36 9.62 8.56 -2.57
N ASN A 37 9.84 9.69 -1.89
CA ASN A 37 10.45 9.73 -0.56
C ASN A 37 9.56 9.20 0.58
N SER A 38 8.28 8.96 0.33
CA SER A 38 7.43 8.25 1.30
C SER A 38 7.83 6.79 1.44
N ILE A 39 8.70 6.28 0.57
CA ILE A 39 9.17 4.90 0.56
C ILE A 39 10.60 4.82 1.09
N ASN A 40 10.78 4.18 2.22
CA ASN A 40 12.09 3.71 2.66
C ASN A 40 12.34 2.32 2.06
N HIS A 41 12.98 2.29 0.90
CA HIS A 41 13.24 1.05 0.14
C HIS A 41 14.33 0.16 0.76
N ILE A 42 15.18 0.71 1.63
CA ILE A 42 16.23 -0.04 2.33
C ILE A 42 15.57 -0.93 3.39
N ASN A 43 14.72 -0.31 4.21
CA ASN A 43 14.06 -0.99 5.33
C ASN A 43 12.68 -1.56 4.98
N ASN A 44 12.18 -1.30 3.76
CA ASN A 44 10.85 -1.71 3.27
C ASN A 44 9.70 -1.14 4.13
N PHE A 45 9.71 0.16 4.36
CA PHE A 45 8.64 0.90 5.03
C PHE A 45 8.06 1.98 4.12
N ILE A 46 6.77 2.25 4.29
CA ILE A 46 6.14 3.47 3.79
C ILE A 46 5.76 4.35 4.97
N THR A 47 5.92 5.66 4.80
CA THR A 47 5.39 6.68 5.72
C THR A 47 4.12 7.25 5.11
N VAL A 48 3.03 7.20 5.84
CA VAL A 48 1.73 7.76 5.45
C VAL A 48 1.26 8.77 6.49
N ILE A 49 0.56 9.80 6.00
CA ILE A 49 -0.04 10.83 6.85
C ILE A 49 -1.53 10.54 6.99
N GLY A 50 -1.96 10.22 8.20
CA GLY A 50 -3.34 9.91 8.52
C GLY A 50 -4.18 11.13 8.91
N LYS A 51 -5.39 10.89 9.46
CA LYS A 51 -6.26 11.92 10.00
C LYS A 51 -5.53 12.69 11.12
N GLY A 52 -5.67 14.01 11.12
CA GLY A 52 -5.00 14.88 12.11
C GLY A 52 -3.50 15.07 11.86
N LYS A 53 -3.01 14.86 10.63
CA LYS A 53 -1.59 14.97 10.24
C LYS A 53 -0.64 14.03 11.00
N LYS A 54 -1.16 13.00 11.64
CA LYS A 54 -0.33 12.01 12.33
C LYS A 54 0.34 11.09 11.30
N GLU A 55 1.64 10.98 11.38
CA GLU A 55 2.41 10.05 10.57
C GLU A 55 2.39 8.66 11.17
N ARG A 56 2.33 7.66 10.32
CA ARG A 56 2.59 6.27 10.71
C ARG A 56 3.42 5.55 9.66
N ILE A 57 4.19 4.60 10.12
CA ILE A 57 5.08 3.77 9.30
C ILE A 57 4.41 2.41 9.13
N ILE A 58 4.37 1.91 7.88
CA ILE A 58 3.79 0.62 7.55
C ILE A 58 4.84 -0.21 6.80
N PRO A 59 5.17 -1.42 7.25
CA PRO A 59 6.07 -2.30 6.51
C PRO A 59 5.37 -2.85 5.25
N PHE A 60 6.17 -3.16 4.23
CA PHE A 60 5.70 -3.85 3.03
C PHE A 60 6.69 -4.91 2.55
N GLY A 61 6.18 -5.90 1.83
CA GLY A 61 6.95 -7.06 1.41
C GLY A 61 7.72 -6.86 0.10
N LYS A 62 8.56 -7.86 -0.20
CA LYS A 62 9.44 -7.90 -1.39
C LYS A 62 8.67 -7.77 -2.71
N LYS A 63 7.48 -8.37 -2.82
CA LYS A 63 6.66 -8.32 -4.04
C LYS A 63 6.23 -6.87 -4.38
N ALA A 64 5.79 -6.10 -3.39
CA ALA A 64 5.46 -4.69 -3.58
C ALA A 64 6.69 -3.86 -3.95
N LYS A 65 7.84 -4.07 -3.28
CA LYS A 65 9.12 -3.42 -3.62
C LYS A 65 9.49 -3.62 -5.08
N ILE A 66 9.57 -4.86 -5.52
CA ILE A 66 9.93 -5.20 -6.91
C ILE A 66 8.96 -4.57 -7.92
N SER A 67 7.66 -4.55 -7.60
CA SER A 67 6.65 -3.97 -8.48
C SER A 67 6.80 -2.46 -8.61
N ILE A 68 7.09 -1.77 -7.50
CA ILE A 68 7.36 -0.32 -7.50
C ILE A 68 8.66 -0.02 -8.24
N GLU A 69 9.73 -0.77 -8.02
CA GLU A 69 11.01 -0.60 -8.72
C GLU A 69 10.86 -0.71 -10.23
N LYS A 70 10.17 -1.74 -10.72
CA LYS A 70 9.89 -1.93 -12.15
C LYS A 70 9.10 -0.76 -12.73
N TYR A 71 8.12 -0.25 -11.98
CA TYR A 71 7.35 0.90 -12.40
C TYR A 71 8.20 2.18 -12.45
N LEU A 72 9.01 2.46 -11.41
CA LEU A 72 9.91 3.61 -11.38
C LEU A 72 10.92 3.54 -12.52
N HIS A 73 11.57 2.40 -12.72
CA HIS A 73 12.52 2.18 -13.80
C HIS A 73 11.89 2.46 -15.18
N LYS A 74 10.69 1.98 -15.43
CA LYS A 74 9.96 2.25 -16.68
C LYS A 74 9.59 3.72 -16.87
N ARG A 75 9.54 4.51 -15.76
CA ARG A 75 9.40 5.98 -15.79
C ARG A 75 10.72 6.73 -16.04
N GLY A 76 11.85 6.03 -16.11
CA GLY A 76 13.19 6.64 -16.09
C GLY A 76 13.57 7.21 -14.73
N LEU A 77 13.04 6.64 -13.65
CA LEU A 77 13.26 7.07 -12.26
C LEU A 77 13.82 5.91 -11.42
N SER A 78 14.47 6.28 -10.32
CA SER A 78 14.94 5.37 -9.28
C SER A 78 14.48 5.85 -7.90
N TRP A 79 14.80 5.09 -6.87
CA TRP A 79 14.56 5.50 -5.47
C TRP A 79 15.26 6.82 -5.10
N HIS A 80 16.39 7.13 -5.76
CA HIS A 80 17.17 8.35 -5.54
C HIS A 80 16.69 9.53 -6.39
N SER A 81 15.70 9.33 -7.27
CA SER A 81 15.12 10.42 -8.05
C SER A 81 14.41 11.40 -7.13
N ASN A 82 14.40 12.69 -7.52
CA ASN A 82 13.84 13.81 -6.75
C ASN A 82 12.63 13.41 -5.89
N SER A 83 12.82 13.49 -4.60
CA SER A 83 12.00 12.90 -3.56
C SER A 83 10.56 13.43 -3.49
N GLY A 84 10.32 14.68 -3.84
CA GLY A 84 8.99 15.30 -3.82
C GLY A 84 8.05 14.90 -4.97
N ARG A 85 8.51 14.09 -5.93
CA ARG A 85 7.67 13.65 -7.05
C ARG A 85 6.62 12.65 -6.60
N PRO A 86 5.39 12.72 -7.15
CA PRO A 86 4.36 11.72 -6.90
C PRO A 86 4.84 10.31 -7.25
N LEU A 87 4.60 9.36 -6.35
CA LEU A 87 4.91 7.95 -6.59
C LEU A 87 4.10 7.44 -7.78
N PHE A 88 2.79 7.64 -7.77
CA PHE A 88 1.90 7.20 -8.85
C PHE A 88 1.38 8.37 -9.68
N VAL A 89 1.52 8.26 -11.00
CA VAL A 89 1.08 9.30 -11.93
C VAL A 89 0.16 8.76 -13.04
N GLY A 90 -0.69 9.64 -13.55
CA GLY A 90 -1.52 9.39 -14.73
C GLY A 90 -0.78 9.64 -16.05
N ASN A 91 -1.53 9.57 -17.17
CA ASN A 91 -0.99 9.74 -18.52
C ASN A 91 -0.30 11.11 -18.73
N ARG A 92 -0.78 12.16 -18.08
CA ARG A 92 -0.21 13.52 -18.16
C ARG A 92 0.92 13.75 -17.15
N LYS A 93 1.51 12.71 -16.59
CA LYS A 93 2.56 12.77 -15.54
C LYS A 93 2.12 13.51 -14.25
N LYS A 94 0.85 13.87 -14.13
CA LYS A 94 0.25 14.43 -12.91
C LYS A 94 -0.10 13.32 -11.93
N ARG A 95 -0.13 13.65 -10.64
CA ARG A 95 -0.54 12.74 -9.56
C ARG A 95 -1.88 12.08 -9.89
N LEU A 96 -2.02 10.78 -9.63
CA LEU A 96 -3.28 10.07 -9.76
C LEU A 96 -4.31 10.59 -8.76
N THR A 97 -5.57 10.66 -9.20
CA THR A 97 -6.71 10.93 -8.31
C THR A 97 -7.22 9.63 -7.68
N GLY A 98 -7.87 9.74 -6.51
CA GLY A 98 -8.51 8.60 -5.86
C GLY A 98 -9.50 7.88 -6.78
N ARG A 99 -10.34 8.64 -7.50
CA ARG A 99 -11.31 8.09 -8.47
C ARG A 99 -10.64 7.27 -9.57
N ALA A 100 -9.49 7.73 -10.09
CA ALA A 100 -8.76 7.00 -11.12
C ALA A 100 -8.17 5.68 -10.58
N VAL A 101 -7.66 5.67 -9.34
CA VAL A 101 -7.16 4.46 -8.68
C VAL A 101 -8.32 3.51 -8.38
N GLN A 102 -9.41 4.00 -7.82
CA GLN A 102 -10.61 3.22 -7.52
C GLN A 102 -11.12 2.48 -8.76
N TYR A 103 -11.35 3.21 -9.86
CA TYR A 103 -11.79 2.63 -11.14
C TYR A 103 -10.86 1.51 -11.63
N ARG A 104 -9.52 1.69 -11.48
CA ARG A 104 -8.55 0.68 -11.89
C ARG A 104 -8.62 -0.57 -11.01
N ILE A 105 -8.70 -0.39 -9.70
CA ILE A 105 -8.81 -1.51 -8.76
C ILE A 105 -10.10 -2.29 -9.03
N GLU A 106 -11.23 -1.62 -9.13
CA GLU A 106 -12.53 -2.24 -9.43
C GLU A 106 -12.49 -3.04 -10.73
N LYS A 107 -11.92 -2.45 -11.80
CA LYS A 107 -11.75 -3.13 -13.08
C LYS A 107 -10.93 -4.42 -12.97
N TYR A 108 -9.82 -4.41 -12.22
CA TYR A 108 -8.99 -5.62 -12.08
C TYR A 108 -9.64 -6.65 -11.17
N LEU A 109 -10.29 -6.23 -10.10
CA LEU A 109 -10.97 -7.12 -9.19
C LEU A 109 -12.19 -7.76 -9.82
N SER A 110 -12.97 -7.03 -10.64
CA SER A 110 -14.11 -7.60 -11.37
C SER A 110 -13.70 -8.71 -12.34
N VAL A 111 -12.54 -8.59 -12.98
CA VAL A 111 -12.00 -9.64 -13.86
C VAL A 111 -11.53 -10.87 -13.08
N LEU A 112 -11.02 -10.67 -11.86
CA LEU A 112 -10.48 -11.77 -11.04
C LEU A 112 -11.57 -12.49 -10.24
N LEU A 113 -12.57 -11.76 -9.74
CA LEU A 113 -13.57 -12.26 -8.80
C LEU A 113 -14.99 -12.34 -9.40
N GLY A 114 -15.15 -12.01 -10.69
CA GLY A 114 -16.45 -12.01 -11.37
C GLY A 114 -17.41 -11.00 -10.76
N ASN A 115 -17.54 -9.81 -11.29
CA ASN A 115 -18.51 -8.73 -10.93
C ASN A 115 -18.99 -8.64 -9.47
N SER A 116 -18.12 -8.96 -8.53
CA SER A 116 -18.43 -9.10 -7.09
C SER A 116 -18.56 -7.77 -6.33
N GLY A 117 -18.56 -6.61 -7.03
CA GLY A 117 -18.58 -5.30 -6.38
C GLY A 117 -17.31 -4.98 -5.59
N ALA A 118 -16.23 -5.72 -5.83
CA ALA A 118 -14.98 -5.56 -5.11
C ALA A 118 -14.35 -4.18 -5.35
N SER A 119 -13.85 -3.56 -4.30
CA SER A 119 -13.39 -2.17 -4.25
C SER A 119 -12.03 -2.04 -3.53
N PRO A 120 -11.41 -0.86 -3.46
CA PRO A 120 -10.26 -0.64 -2.59
C PRO A 120 -10.49 -1.05 -1.13
N HIS A 121 -11.69 -0.89 -0.62
CA HIS A 121 -12.05 -1.35 0.73
C HIS A 121 -11.98 -2.87 0.86
N THR A 122 -12.32 -3.61 -0.19
CA THR A 122 -12.20 -5.07 -0.22
C THR A 122 -10.76 -5.50 -0.05
N LEU A 123 -9.80 -4.89 -0.79
CA LEU A 123 -8.37 -5.21 -0.63
C LEU A 123 -7.85 -4.91 0.78
N ARG A 124 -8.30 -3.79 1.36
CA ARG A 124 -7.93 -3.43 2.72
C ARG A 124 -8.53 -4.39 3.74
N HIS A 125 -9.78 -4.83 3.54
CA HIS A 125 -10.43 -5.84 4.36
C HIS A 125 -9.67 -7.17 4.27
N THR A 126 -9.35 -7.61 3.05
CA THR A 126 -8.56 -8.83 2.80
C THR A 126 -7.20 -8.79 3.50
N PHE A 127 -6.51 -7.63 3.51
CA PHE A 127 -5.29 -7.45 4.30
C PHE A 127 -5.53 -7.72 5.79
N GLY A 128 -6.57 -7.12 6.37
CA GLY A 128 -6.91 -7.32 7.79
C GLY A 128 -7.26 -8.78 8.10
N THR A 129 -8.08 -9.40 7.26
CA THR A 129 -8.49 -10.81 7.39
C THR A 129 -7.29 -11.76 7.32
N HIS A 130 -6.39 -11.57 6.33
CA HIS A 130 -5.20 -12.42 6.22
C HIS A 130 -4.24 -12.30 7.40
N LEU A 131 -4.15 -11.13 8.03
CA LEU A 131 -3.38 -11.00 9.26
C LEU A 131 -4.07 -11.73 10.42
N LEU A 132 -5.38 -11.63 10.51
CA LEU A 132 -6.17 -12.30 11.54
C LEU A 132 -6.11 -13.83 11.39
N ASP A 133 -6.28 -14.35 10.18
CA ASP A 133 -6.20 -15.78 9.85
C ASP A 133 -4.82 -16.39 10.16
N ASN A 134 -3.79 -15.55 10.23
CA ASN A 134 -2.44 -15.94 10.63
C ASN A 134 -2.12 -15.57 12.10
N ASP A 135 -3.12 -15.49 12.96
CA ASP A 135 -3.01 -15.24 14.41
C ASP A 135 -2.32 -13.92 14.79
N ALA A 136 -2.47 -12.86 13.96
CA ALA A 136 -2.10 -11.53 14.40
C ALA A 136 -3.15 -10.98 15.38
N ASP A 137 -2.70 -10.38 16.47
CA ASP A 137 -3.62 -9.79 17.44
C ASP A 137 -4.37 -8.58 16.86
N ILE A 138 -5.62 -8.39 17.29
CA ILE A 138 -6.52 -7.34 16.78
C ILE A 138 -5.92 -5.95 16.96
N ARG A 139 -5.18 -5.68 18.04
CA ARG A 139 -4.56 -4.37 18.29
C ARG A 139 -3.51 -4.07 17.23
N SER A 140 -2.65 -5.03 16.94
CA SER A 140 -1.67 -4.90 15.85
C SER A 140 -2.31 -4.64 14.49
N ILE A 141 -3.42 -5.32 14.17
CA ILE A 141 -4.16 -5.09 12.93
C ILE A 141 -4.74 -3.67 12.88
N GLN A 142 -5.33 -3.20 13.98
CA GLN A 142 -5.87 -1.85 14.09
C GLN A 142 -4.78 -0.78 13.90
N GLU A 143 -3.59 -1.02 14.43
CA GLU A 143 -2.42 -0.16 14.26
C GLU A 143 -1.94 -0.09 12.81
N PHE A 144 -1.80 -1.24 12.12
CA PHE A 144 -1.51 -1.28 10.68
C PHE A 144 -2.53 -0.48 9.89
N LEU A 145 -3.80 -0.67 10.19
CA LEU A 145 -4.89 -0.02 9.50
C LEU A 145 -5.08 1.45 9.92
N GLY A 146 -4.50 1.90 11.02
CA GLY A 146 -4.65 3.27 11.53
C GLY A 146 -6.11 3.57 11.91
N HIS A 147 -6.77 2.64 12.62
CA HIS A 147 -8.09 2.85 13.19
C HIS A 147 -7.97 3.71 14.44
N SER A 148 -8.57 4.91 14.43
CA SER A 148 -8.50 5.90 15.52
C SER A 148 -9.61 5.74 16.57
N SER A 149 -10.37 4.66 16.56
CA SER A 149 -11.50 4.48 17.46
C SER A 149 -11.20 3.47 18.57
N LEU A 150 -10.59 3.93 19.61
CA LEU A 150 -10.93 3.58 20.98
C LEU A 150 -10.60 4.81 21.81
N SER A 151 -11.63 5.32 22.47
CA SER A 151 -11.57 6.41 23.43
C SER A 151 -10.58 6.07 24.54
N SER A 152 -9.37 6.60 24.44
CA SER A 152 -8.57 6.92 25.62
C SER A 152 -7.36 7.76 25.17
N THR A 153 -7.30 8.93 25.72
CA THR A 153 -6.19 9.87 25.73
C THR A 153 -5.02 9.26 26.53
N GLN A 154 -4.46 8.15 26.05
CA GLN A 154 -3.25 7.63 26.69
C GLN A 154 -2.34 6.97 25.66
N ILE A 155 -1.19 7.61 25.47
CA ILE A 155 0.08 7.03 25.08
C ILE A 155 0.03 6.23 23.77
N TYR A 156 0.00 6.92 22.62
CA TYR A 156 0.57 6.35 21.41
C TYR A 156 2.10 6.28 21.61
N THR A 157 2.53 5.30 22.38
CA THR A 157 3.91 4.84 22.34
C THR A 157 4.18 4.46 20.88
N GLN A 158 5.15 5.11 20.30
CA GLN A 158 5.70 4.81 18.98
C GLN A 158 5.90 3.29 18.90
N ILE A 159 5.06 2.62 18.12
CA ILE A 159 5.28 1.20 17.87
C ILE A 159 6.64 1.11 17.22
N ASN A 160 7.52 0.33 17.82
CA ASN A 160 8.85 0.11 17.29
C ASN A 160 8.70 -0.47 15.86
N PRO A 161 9.19 0.23 14.81
CA PRO A 161 9.07 -0.22 13.43
C PRO A 161 9.58 -1.64 13.21
N GLU A 162 10.55 -2.08 14.00
CA GLU A 162 11.09 -3.43 13.94
C GLU A 162 10.11 -4.49 14.45
N LYS A 163 9.34 -4.18 15.50
CA LYS A 163 8.27 -5.05 15.99
C LYS A 163 7.18 -5.22 14.94
N MET A 164 6.78 -4.13 14.27
CA MET A 164 5.84 -4.20 13.16
C MET A 164 6.38 -5.02 11.99
N LYS A 165 7.65 -4.85 11.65
CA LYS A 165 8.31 -5.61 10.58
C LYS A 165 8.39 -7.10 10.90
N LYS A 166 8.68 -7.46 12.15
CA LYS A 166 8.69 -8.85 12.62
C LYS A 166 7.30 -9.46 12.48
N LEU A 167 6.27 -8.82 13.02
CA LEU A 167 4.89 -9.25 12.92
C LEU A 167 4.43 -9.40 11.45
N TYR A 168 4.75 -8.42 10.61
CA TYR A 168 4.45 -8.48 9.18
C TYR A 168 5.12 -9.69 8.51
N LYS A 169 6.40 -9.94 8.80
CA LYS A 169 7.13 -11.09 8.25
C LYS A 169 6.54 -12.43 8.65
N GLU A 170 6.07 -12.54 9.87
CA GLU A 170 5.51 -13.78 10.42
C GLU A 170 4.08 -14.04 9.91
N LYS A 171 3.28 -12.98 9.78
CA LYS A 171 1.83 -13.08 9.63
C LYS A 171 1.29 -12.71 8.24
N HIS A 172 2.03 -11.99 7.40
CA HIS A 172 1.52 -11.55 6.10
C HIS A 172 1.99 -12.45 4.94
N PRO A 173 1.07 -12.93 4.04
CA PRO A 173 1.41 -13.84 2.93
C PRO A 173 2.45 -13.31 1.93
N HIS A 174 2.55 -11.98 1.77
CA HIS A 174 3.51 -11.32 0.87
C HIS A 174 4.82 -10.88 1.57
N ALA A 175 5.03 -11.32 2.81
CA ALA A 175 6.26 -11.00 3.54
C ALA A 175 7.46 -11.85 3.10
N LYS A 176 7.18 -13.03 2.54
CA LYS A 176 8.18 -14.02 2.03
C LYS A 176 8.64 -13.72 0.61
#